data_5e2fe25cbed51ca8b07398c09c38b95a
#
_entry.id   5e2fe25cbed51ca8b07398c09c38b95a
#
_cell.length_a   1.000
_cell.length_b   1.000
_cell.length_c   1.000
_cell.angle_alpha   90.00
_cell.angle_beta   90.00
_cell.angle_gamma   90.00
#
_symmetry.space_group_name_H-M   'P 1'
#
loop_
_entity.id
_entity.type
_entity.pdbx_description
1 polymer ?
#
loop_
_entity_poly.entity_id
_entity_poly.type
_entity_poly.pdbx_seq_one_letter_code
_entity_poly.pdbx_strand_id
1 'polypeptide(L)'
;DWGTQVDVARELGKGCASTSWMSSVVMSHSWNFGRFPAEAQEEFWPGCPDAVIATAFAGGGEMKETDGGFILNGLWKFASGVDHSDASIVAGQFKNAHSKSGTALDYRMALIMPDQYEIIDTWQAEGLKGTGSKDIKVVDAFVPEHRTIKSMEMGGKNPPGSALHESYIYRVEMGMYFNTLLSGPTLGTTHGLVNEYLE
;
A
#
# COMPACT_ATOMS: atom_id res chain seq x y z
N ASP A 1 12.07 14.98 -1.02
CA ASP A 1 12.66 14.14 0.01
C ASP A 1 11.60 13.73 1.05
N TRP A 2 11.98 12.90 2.02
CA TRP A 2 11.08 12.34 3.02
C TRP A 2 10.49 13.40 3.97
N GLY A 3 11.30 14.37 4.39
CA GLY A 3 10.83 15.47 5.24
C GLY A 3 9.77 16.31 4.55
N THR A 4 9.95 16.60 3.28
CA THR A 4 8.96 17.33 2.47
C THR A 4 7.61 16.61 2.41
N GLN A 5 7.60 15.28 2.31
CA GLN A 5 6.34 14.51 2.31
C GLN A 5 5.58 14.68 3.64
N VAL A 6 6.30 14.63 4.78
CA VAL A 6 5.71 14.86 6.11
C VAL A 6 5.18 16.29 6.23
N ASP A 7 5.94 17.28 5.77
CA ASP A 7 5.54 18.69 5.83
C ASP A 7 4.30 18.98 4.98
N VAL A 8 4.24 18.43 3.76
CA VAL A 8 3.04 18.54 2.90
C VAL A 8 1.83 17.92 3.58
N ALA A 9 1.96 16.72 4.12
CA ALA A 9 0.87 16.05 4.82
C ALA A 9 0.43 16.85 6.06
N ARG A 10 1.37 17.43 6.81
CA ARG A 10 1.06 18.28 7.96
C ARG A 10 0.29 19.53 7.55
N GLU A 11 0.69 20.23 6.48
CA GLU A 11 -0.03 21.42 6.02
C GLU A 11 -1.44 21.08 5.53
N LEU A 12 -1.59 20.01 4.75
CA LEU A 12 -2.92 19.53 4.33
C LEU A 12 -3.81 19.15 5.52
N GLY A 13 -3.23 18.56 6.55
CA GLY A 13 -3.94 18.13 7.76
C GLY A 13 -4.58 19.27 8.54
N LYS A 14 -4.04 20.48 8.46
CA LYS A 14 -4.65 21.67 9.10
C LYS A 14 -6.02 21.99 8.54
N GLY A 15 -6.24 21.74 7.24
CA GLY A 15 -7.52 22.02 6.60
C GLY A 15 -8.43 20.80 6.47
N CYS A 16 -7.86 19.60 6.26
CA CYS A 16 -8.66 18.39 6.06
C CYS A 16 -7.86 17.12 6.38
N ALA A 17 -8.26 16.42 7.44
CA ALA A 17 -7.64 15.17 7.88
C ALA A 17 -7.70 14.07 6.80
N SER A 18 -8.84 13.95 6.09
CA SER A 18 -8.99 12.94 5.02
C SER A 18 -8.04 13.19 3.85
N THR A 19 -7.92 14.43 3.41
CA THR A 19 -7.00 14.80 2.32
C THR A 19 -5.55 14.55 2.71
N SER A 20 -5.18 14.91 3.93
CA SER A 20 -3.83 14.67 4.46
C SER A 20 -3.50 13.17 4.55
N TRP A 21 -4.44 12.37 5.08
CA TRP A 21 -4.29 10.92 5.11
C TRP A 21 -4.10 10.36 3.69
N MET A 22 -4.98 10.75 2.76
CA MET A 22 -4.91 10.27 1.38
C MET A 22 -3.59 10.62 0.70
N SER A 23 -3.11 11.87 0.83
CA SER A 23 -1.83 12.25 0.25
C SER A 23 -0.67 11.42 0.79
N SER A 24 -0.66 11.16 2.10
CA SER A 24 0.38 10.36 2.75
C SER A 24 0.36 8.90 2.27
N VAL A 25 -0.81 8.27 2.27
CA VAL A 25 -0.90 6.85 1.88
C VAL A 25 -0.60 6.65 0.41
N VAL A 26 -1.09 7.50 -0.50
CA VAL A 26 -0.80 7.40 -1.94
C VAL A 26 0.70 7.55 -2.21
N MET A 27 1.36 8.55 -1.61
CA MET A 27 2.82 8.70 -1.72
C MET A 27 3.57 7.46 -1.22
N SER A 28 3.10 6.85 -0.11
CA SER A 28 3.73 5.66 0.45
C SER A 28 3.50 4.41 -0.42
N HIS A 29 2.36 4.34 -1.09
CA HIS A 29 2.04 3.19 -1.92
C HIS A 29 2.87 3.14 -3.21
N SER A 30 3.10 4.29 -3.85
CA SER A 30 4.03 4.38 -4.98
C SER A 30 5.46 4.02 -4.56
N TRP A 31 5.88 4.47 -3.37
CA TRP A 31 7.16 4.06 -2.79
C TRP A 31 7.21 2.55 -2.51
N ASN A 32 6.12 1.96 -1.99
CA ASN A 32 6.02 0.51 -1.80
C ASN A 32 6.20 -0.25 -3.11
N PHE A 33 5.53 0.20 -4.18
CA PHE A 33 5.64 -0.46 -5.48
C PHE A 33 7.05 -0.32 -6.07
N GLY A 34 7.74 0.79 -5.85
CA GLY A 34 9.15 0.95 -6.22
C GLY A 34 10.11 -0.02 -5.53
N ARG A 35 9.64 -0.85 -4.62
CA ARG A 35 10.41 -1.92 -3.95
C ARG A 35 10.19 -3.30 -4.58
N PHE A 36 9.16 -3.45 -5.43
CA PHE A 36 8.89 -4.67 -6.17
C PHE A 36 9.99 -5.00 -7.20
N PRO A 37 10.04 -6.24 -7.71
CA PRO A 37 10.98 -6.61 -8.76
C PRO A 37 10.98 -5.63 -9.94
N ALA A 38 12.14 -5.48 -10.60
CA ALA A 38 12.30 -4.58 -11.74
C ALA A 38 11.27 -4.86 -12.85
N GLU A 39 11.04 -6.11 -13.16
CA GLU A 39 10.11 -6.56 -14.18
C GLU A 39 8.67 -6.05 -13.93
N ALA A 40 8.20 -6.05 -12.68
CA ALA A 40 6.88 -5.50 -12.33
C ALA A 40 6.81 -3.99 -12.58
N GLN A 41 7.87 -3.26 -12.23
CA GLN A 41 7.92 -1.81 -12.40
C GLN A 41 8.04 -1.43 -13.89
N GLU A 42 8.83 -2.15 -14.66
CA GLU A 42 8.98 -1.97 -16.11
C GLU A 42 7.70 -2.30 -16.89
N GLU A 43 6.91 -3.24 -16.41
CA GLU A 43 5.60 -3.55 -16.97
C GLU A 43 4.57 -2.46 -16.69
N PHE A 44 4.52 -1.96 -15.45
CA PHE A 44 3.42 -1.11 -14.98
C PHE A 44 3.62 0.39 -15.27
N TRP A 45 4.77 0.96 -14.91
CA TRP A 45 4.99 2.41 -14.98
C TRP A 45 4.92 3.01 -16.37
N PRO A 46 5.44 2.36 -17.44
CA PRO A 46 5.38 2.97 -18.79
C PRO A 46 3.96 3.22 -19.30
N GLY A 47 3.01 2.39 -18.88
CA GLY A 47 1.59 2.55 -19.25
C GLY A 47 0.82 3.52 -18.34
N CYS A 48 1.31 3.77 -17.13
CA CYS A 48 0.61 4.54 -16.11
C CYS A 48 1.59 5.28 -15.17
N PRO A 49 2.34 6.28 -15.67
CA PRO A 49 3.40 6.95 -14.90
C PRO A 49 2.88 7.73 -13.69
N ASP A 50 1.64 8.20 -13.74
CA ASP A 50 0.97 8.96 -12.68
C ASP A 50 0.01 8.09 -11.85
N ALA A 51 0.16 6.78 -11.88
CA ALA A 51 -0.74 5.84 -11.24
C ALA A 51 -0.93 6.10 -9.74
N VAL A 52 -2.18 6.04 -9.33
CA VAL A 52 -2.57 5.97 -7.93
C VAL A 52 -2.67 4.50 -7.53
N ILE A 53 -1.89 4.09 -6.55
CA ILE A 53 -1.90 2.72 -6.04
C ILE A 53 -2.55 2.72 -4.66
N ALA A 54 -3.60 1.91 -4.48
CA ALA A 54 -4.16 1.63 -3.16
C ALA A 54 -3.38 0.49 -2.49
N THR A 55 -3.47 0.39 -1.16
CA THR A 55 -3.01 -0.81 -0.45
C THR A 55 -4.01 -1.23 0.59
N ALA A 56 -4.10 -2.54 0.82
CA ALA A 56 -4.89 -3.10 1.89
C ALA A 56 -4.10 -4.23 2.57
N PHE A 57 -3.62 -3.96 3.78
CA PHE A 57 -2.86 -4.91 4.58
C PHE A 57 -3.68 -5.57 5.69
N ALA A 58 -4.82 -4.94 6.05
CA ALA A 58 -5.73 -5.48 7.05
C ALA A 58 -6.71 -6.48 6.43
N GLY A 59 -6.92 -7.59 7.09
CA GLY A 59 -7.67 -8.72 6.56
C GLY A 59 -6.73 -9.83 6.16
N GLY A 60 -7.11 -10.61 5.18
CA GLY A 60 -6.25 -11.69 4.75
C GLY A 60 -6.66 -12.32 3.42
N GLY A 61 -5.64 -12.76 2.71
CA GLY A 61 -5.78 -13.56 1.50
C GLY A 61 -4.87 -14.77 1.55
N GLU A 62 -5.20 -15.73 0.74
CA GLU A 62 -4.41 -16.92 0.50
C GLU A 62 -3.83 -16.86 -0.91
N MET A 63 -2.56 -17.18 -1.04
CA MET A 63 -1.86 -17.37 -2.30
C MET A 63 -1.54 -18.83 -2.48
N LYS A 64 -2.00 -19.41 -3.58
CA LYS A 64 -1.67 -20.78 -3.96
C LYS A 64 -0.75 -20.75 -5.17
N GLU A 65 0.40 -21.38 -5.06
CA GLU A 65 1.38 -21.49 -6.16
C GLU A 65 0.77 -22.22 -7.36
N THR A 66 1.04 -21.69 -8.54
CA THR A 66 0.67 -22.29 -9.82
C THR A 66 1.77 -21.99 -10.85
N ASP A 67 1.65 -22.51 -12.07
CA ASP A 67 2.64 -22.27 -13.11
C ASP A 67 2.73 -20.77 -13.45
N GLY A 68 3.92 -20.20 -13.31
CA GLY A 68 4.23 -18.80 -13.60
C GLY A 68 3.75 -17.78 -12.57
N GLY A 69 3.17 -18.20 -11.43
CA GLY A 69 2.69 -17.23 -10.42
C GLY A 69 1.82 -17.85 -9.33
N PHE A 70 0.78 -17.13 -8.95
CA PHE A 70 -0.10 -17.48 -7.82
C PHE A 70 -1.57 -17.27 -8.17
N ILE A 71 -2.44 -18.11 -7.62
CA ILE A 71 -3.88 -17.83 -7.53
C ILE A 71 -4.13 -17.18 -6.18
N LEU A 72 -4.69 -15.97 -6.21
CA LEU A 72 -4.99 -15.15 -5.05
C LEU A 72 -6.49 -15.16 -4.76
N ASN A 73 -6.83 -15.37 -3.49
CA ASN A 73 -8.18 -15.26 -2.95
C ASN A 73 -8.15 -14.51 -1.63
N GLY A 74 -9.13 -13.65 -1.37
CA GLY A 74 -9.20 -12.98 -0.08
C GLY A 74 -10.18 -11.82 0.02
N LEU A 75 -10.25 -11.28 1.23
CA LEU A 75 -10.99 -10.06 1.56
C LEU A 75 -10.09 -9.18 2.44
N TRP A 76 -9.79 -8.00 1.96
CA TRP A 76 -8.97 -7.01 2.66
C TRP A 76 -9.78 -5.78 2.98
N LYS A 77 -9.48 -5.18 4.13
CA LYS A 77 -10.16 -4.01 4.65
C LYS A 77 -9.28 -2.77 4.55
N PHE A 78 -9.94 -1.63 4.55
CA PHE A 78 -9.28 -0.33 4.62
C PHE A 78 -8.38 0.00 3.42
N ALA A 79 -8.83 -0.32 2.21
CA ALA A 79 -8.18 0.11 0.98
C ALA A 79 -8.46 1.60 0.71
N SER A 80 -7.75 2.48 1.41
CA SER A 80 -7.93 3.93 1.28
C SER A 80 -7.70 4.38 -0.16
N GLY A 81 -8.67 5.10 -0.73
CA GLY A 81 -8.61 5.65 -2.09
C GLY A 81 -8.82 4.64 -3.21
N VAL A 82 -9.27 3.43 -2.92
CA VAL A 82 -9.43 2.36 -3.92
C VAL A 82 -10.36 2.72 -5.08
N ASP A 83 -11.37 3.57 -4.86
CA ASP A 83 -12.28 4.02 -5.93
C ASP A 83 -11.57 4.77 -7.08
N HIS A 84 -10.39 5.29 -6.83
CA HIS A 84 -9.60 6.09 -7.76
C HIS A 84 -8.24 5.49 -8.06
N SER A 85 -8.04 4.21 -7.71
CA SER A 85 -6.74 3.56 -7.89
C SER A 85 -6.65 2.81 -9.22
N ASP A 86 -5.47 2.91 -9.83
CA ASP A 86 -5.11 2.20 -11.07
C ASP A 86 -4.61 0.78 -10.78
N ALA A 87 -4.22 0.51 -9.54
CA ALA A 87 -3.82 -0.81 -9.04
C ALA A 87 -3.94 -0.86 -7.52
N SER A 88 -3.87 -2.06 -6.95
CA SER A 88 -3.85 -2.24 -5.49
C SER A 88 -2.75 -3.21 -5.07
N ILE A 89 -2.11 -2.95 -3.92
CA ILE A 89 -1.18 -3.89 -3.30
C ILE A 89 -1.89 -4.54 -2.11
N VAL A 90 -1.95 -5.85 -2.12
CA VAL A 90 -2.57 -6.65 -1.06
C VAL A 90 -1.61 -7.69 -0.51
N ALA A 91 -1.80 -8.08 0.76
CA ALA A 91 -0.99 -9.10 1.41
C ALA A 91 -1.68 -10.45 1.34
N GLY A 92 -0.99 -11.50 0.94
CA GLY A 92 -1.50 -12.86 0.93
C GLY A 92 -0.58 -13.83 1.67
N GLN A 93 -1.17 -14.73 2.43
CA GLN A 93 -0.44 -15.84 3.02
C GLN A 93 -0.13 -16.87 1.94
N PHE A 94 1.15 -17.14 1.78
CA PHE A 94 1.63 -18.17 0.89
C PHE A 94 1.69 -19.50 1.62
N LYS A 95 0.83 -20.44 1.24
CA LYS A 95 0.89 -21.82 1.74
C LYS A 95 1.86 -22.61 0.85
N ASN A 96 3.13 -22.64 1.23
CA ASN A 96 4.06 -23.56 0.63
C ASN A 96 3.77 -24.96 1.17
N ALA A 97 3.51 -25.93 0.30
CA ALA A 97 3.32 -27.33 0.68
C ALA A 97 4.52 -27.94 1.45
N HIS A 98 5.66 -27.26 1.45
CA HIS A 98 6.90 -27.61 2.13
C HIS A 98 7.18 -26.76 3.38
N SER A 99 6.37 -25.73 3.66
CA SER A 99 6.54 -24.89 4.87
C SER A 99 6.00 -25.65 6.09
N LYS A 100 6.91 -25.99 7.00
CA LYS A 100 6.58 -26.66 8.28
C LYS A 100 6.14 -25.70 9.39
N SER A 101 6.11 -24.39 9.12
CA SER A 101 5.75 -23.38 10.11
C SER A 101 4.82 -22.34 9.51
N GLY A 102 3.61 -22.21 10.00
CA GLY A 102 2.74 -21.06 9.74
C GLY A 102 3.26 -19.80 10.42
N THR A 103 4.50 -19.39 10.13
CA THR A 103 5.15 -18.21 10.67
C THR A 103 4.92 -17.03 9.75
N ALA A 104 5.02 -15.81 10.28
CA ALA A 104 4.91 -14.53 9.54
C ALA A 104 5.88 -14.39 8.34
N LEU A 105 6.75 -15.37 8.12
CA LEU A 105 7.72 -15.45 7.02
C LEU A 105 7.08 -15.85 5.67
N ASP A 106 5.87 -16.39 5.68
CA ASP A 106 5.18 -16.93 4.51
C ASP A 106 4.15 -15.95 3.89
N TYR A 107 4.32 -14.64 4.11
CA TYR A 107 3.49 -13.62 3.49
C TYR A 107 4.17 -13.01 2.26
N ARG A 108 3.37 -12.83 1.20
CA ARG A 108 3.75 -12.04 0.02
C ARG A 108 2.84 -10.84 -0.15
N MET A 109 3.37 -9.78 -0.71
CA MET A 109 2.60 -8.67 -1.25
C MET A 109 2.42 -8.90 -2.74
N ALA A 110 1.25 -8.60 -3.27
CA ALA A 110 0.88 -8.74 -4.67
C ALA A 110 0.34 -7.44 -5.21
N LEU A 111 0.80 -7.02 -6.40
CA LEU A 111 0.15 -5.99 -7.19
C LEU A 111 -0.96 -6.62 -8.02
N ILE A 112 -2.18 -6.12 -7.84
CA ILE A 112 -3.38 -6.55 -8.56
C ILE A 112 -4.01 -5.40 -9.32
N MET A 113 -4.60 -5.70 -10.47
CA MET A 113 -5.26 -4.72 -11.36
C MET A 113 -6.75 -4.58 -11.03
N PRO A 114 -7.40 -3.48 -11.42
CA PRO A 114 -8.81 -3.23 -11.10
C PRO A 114 -9.79 -4.30 -11.57
N ASP A 115 -9.48 -5.01 -12.65
CA ASP A 115 -10.28 -6.11 -13.17
C ASP A 115 -10.13 -7.43 -12.38
N GLN A 116 -9.19 -7.49 -11.44
CA GLN A 116 -8.92 -8.65 -10.60
C GLN A 116 -9.60 -8.60 -9.22
N TYR A 117 -10.29 -7.50 -8.88
CA TYR A 117 -10.96 -7.37 -7.59
C TYR A 117 -12.30 -6.64 -7.68
N GLU A 118 -13.14 -6.89 -6.69
CA GLU A 118 -14.39 -6.20 -6.44
C GLU A 118 -14.22 -5.24 -5.26
N ILE A 119 -14.68 -3.99 -5.41
CA ILE A 119 -14.74 -3.01 -4.33
C ILE A 119 -16.06 -3.19 -3.59
N ILE A 120 -15.98 -3.44 -2.27
CA ILE A 120 -17.16 -3.58 -1.42
C ILE A 120 -17.32 -2.29 -0.61
N ASP A 121 -18.43 -1.58 -0.80
CA ASP A 121 -18.69 -0.31 -0.12
C ASP A 121 -19.07 -0.53 1.36
N THR A 122 -18.05 -0.68 2.19
CA THR A 122 -18.14 -0.91 3.63
C THR A 122 -17.74 0.32 4.46
N TRP A 123 -17.33 1.44 3.79
CA TRP A 123 -16.76 2.58 4.50
C TRP A 123 -17.83 3.50 5.07
N GLN A 124 -18.33 3.16 6.28
CA GLN A 124 -19.33 3.90 7.04
C GLN A 124 -18.70 4.44 8.34
N ALA A 125 -17.74 5.37 8.21
CA ALA A 125 -16.97 5.89 9.34
C ALA A 125 -17.50 7.25 9.82
N GLU A 126 -17.35 7.57 11.11
CA GLU A 126 -17.68 8.89 11.65
C GLU A 126 -16.58 9.92 11.34
N GLY A 127 -15.30 9.51 11.39
CA GLY A 127 -14.14 10.31 11.00
C GLY A 127 -13.46 9.80 9.73
N LEU A 128 -12.66 10.65 9.07
CA LEU A 128 -11.92 10.31 7.84
C LEU A 128 -12.82 9.78 6.70
N LYS A 129 -14.06 10.24 6.61
CA LYS A 129 -15.04 9.79 5.61
C LYS A 129 -14.51 9.90 4.18
N GLY A 130 -13.81 10.98 3.88
CA GLY A 130 -13.28 11.27 2.54
C GLY A 130 -12.11 10.38 2.11
N THR A 131 -11.65 9.42 2.95
CA THR A 131 -10.61 8.47 2.53
C THR A 131 -11.16 7.33 1.69
N GLY A 132 -12.48 7.08 1.71
CA GLY A 132 -13.09 5.99 0.95
C GLY A 132 -12.40 4.64 1.21
N SER A 133 -12.09 4.34 2.48
CA SER A 133 -11.29 3.16 2.85
C SER A 133 -12.14 1.89 2.80
N LYS A 134 -12.64 1.57 1.62
CA LYS A 134 -13.52 0.44 1.32
C LYS A 134 -12.78 -0.89 1.40
N ASP A 135 -13.51 -1.99 1.33
CA ASP A 135 -12.93 -3.33 1.29
C ASP A 135 -12.67 -3.76 -0.16
N ILE A 136 -11.67 -4.63 -0.34
CA ILE A 136 -11.34 -5.28 -1.62
C ILE A 136 -11.57 -6.78 -1.49
N LYS A 137 -12.31 -7.37 -2.42
CA LYS A 137 -12.52 -8.81 -2.53
C LYS A 137 -11.90 -9.34 -3.82
N VAL A 138 -11.10 -10.39 -3.70
CA VAL A 138 -10.49 -11.09 -4.83
C VAL A 138 -10.95 -12.54 -4.82
N VAL A 139 -11.29 -13.05 -6.01
CA VAL A 139 -11.70 -14.44 -6.21
C VAL A 139 -10.93 -15.01 -7.41
N ASP A 140 -10.14 -16.05 -7.14
CA ASP A 140 -9.38 -16.83 -8.13
C ASP A 140 -8.56 -15.98 -9.12
N ALA A 141 -8.00 -14.85 -8.67
CA ALA A 141 -7.19 -14.00 -9.52
C ALA A 141 -5.78 -14.58 -9.69
N PHE A 142 -5.36 -14.72 -10.95
CA PHE A 142 -3.97 -15.06 -11.26
C PHE A 142 -3.07 -13.83 -11.12
N VAL A 143 -2.01 -13.97 -10.34
CA VAL A 143 -0.97 -12.95 -10.17
C VAL A 143 0.36 -13.52 -10.63
N PRO A 144 1.00 -12.98 -11.67
CA PRO A 144 2.32 -13.39 -12.11
C PRO A 144 3.37 -13.26 -10.99
N GLU A 145 4.36 -14.14 -10.96
CA GLU A 145 5.36 -14.14 -9.88
C GLU A 145 6.08 -12.80 -9.75
N HIS A 146 6.46 -12.15 -10.86
CA HIS A 146 7.16 -10.87 -10.85
C HIS A 146 6.33 -9.73 -10.23
N ARG A 147 4.98 -9.79 -10.25
CA ARG A 147 4.09 -8.85 -9.56
C ARG A 147 3.94 -9.14 -8.07
N THR A 148 4.78 -10.01 -7.52
CA THR A 148 4.78 -10.32 -6.09
C THR A 148 6.15 -10.09 -5.45
N ILE A 149 6.15 -9.84 -4.14
CA ILE A 149 7.36 -9.72 -3.34
C ILE A 149 7.12 -10.32 -1.96
N LYS A 150 8.10 -11.04 -1.41
CA LYS A 150 8.00 -11.53 -0.03
C LYS A 150 7.97 -10.35 0.94
N SER A 151 7.08 -10.40 1.93
CA SER A 151 6.90 -9.31 2.90
C SER A 151 8.19 -8.92 3.62
N MET A 152 9.04 -9.90 3.92
CA MET A 152 10.34 -9.64 4.55
C MET A 152 11.31 -8.89 3.63
N GLU A 153 11.34 -9.22 2.34
CA GLU A 153 12.17 -8.52 1.35
C GLU A 153 11.65 -7.10 1.16
N MET A 154 10.33 -6.94 1.04
CA MET A 154 9.68 -5.63 0.92
C MET A 154 9.94 -4.76 2.14
N GLY A 155 9.91 -5.32 3.36
CA GLY A 155 10.14 -4.59 4.60
C GLY A 155 11.59 -4.19 4.86
N GLY A 156 12.56 -4.88 4.22
CA GLY A 156 14.00 -4.74 4.48
C GLY A 156 14.65 -3.51 3.85
N LYS A 157 15.97 -3.40 4.01
CA LYS A 157 16.78 -2.28 3.50
C LYS A 157 17.16 -2.40 2.01
N ASN A 158 17.14 -3.62 1.47
CA ASN A 158 17.59 -3.91 0.11
C ASN A 158 16.51 -4.72 -0.64
N PRO A 159 15.30 -4.16 -0.85
CA PRO A 159 14.29 -4.84 -1.65
C PRO A 159 14.72 -4.94 -3.12
N PRO A 160 14.21 -5.91 -3.87
CA PRO A 160 14.63 -6.16 -5.26
C PRO A 160 14.61 -4.92 -6.16
N GLY A 161 13.54 -4.11 -6.04
CA GLY A 161 13.37 -2.91 -6.87
C GLY A 161 14.23 -1.72 -6.50
N SER A 162 14.87 -1.74 -5.31
CA SER A 162 15.67 -0.59 -4.84
C SER A 162 16.87 -0.26 -5.74
N ALA A 163 17.33 -1.23 -6.53
CA ALA A 163 18.45 -1.03 -7.46
C ALA A 163 18.10 -0.10 -8.64
N LEU A 164 16.82 0.04 -8.97
CA LEU A 164 16.34 0.93 -10.04
C LEU A 164 16.33 2.40 -9.63
N HIS A 165 16.46 2.68 -8.33
CA HIS A 165 16.29 4.03 -7.77
C HIS A 165 17.56 4.53 -7.11
N GLU A 166 18.00 5.73 -7.51
CA GLU A 166 19.15 6.39 -6.89
C GLU A 166 18.86 6.90 -5.47
N SER A 167 17.59 7.28 -5.22
CA SER A 167 17.19 7.83 -3.93
C SER A 167 17.35 6.84 -2.78
N TYR A 168 17.99 7.30 -1.71
CA TYR A 168 18.20 6.52 -0.49
C TYR A 168 16.89 6.06 0.17
N ILE A 169 15.77 6.74 -0.07
CA ILE A 169 14.47 6.40 0.55
C ILE A 169 14.03 4.97 0.25
N TYR A 170 14.40 4.42 -0.91
CA TYR A 170 14.09 3.03 -1.27
C TYR A 170 14.91 2.00 -0.50
N ARG A 171 15.92 2.44 0.28
CA ARG A 171 16.74 1.63 1.18
C ARG A 171 16.41 1.81 2.67
N VAL A 172 15.38 2.61 2.97
CA VAL A 172 14.84 2.76 4.32
C VAL A 172 13.93 1.58 4.63
N GLU A 173 13.99 1.07 5.85
CA GLU A 173 13.05 0.02 6.29
C GLU A 173 11.60 0.51 6.29
N MET A 174 10.68 -0.34 5.85
CA MET A 174 9.27 0.01 5.67
C MET A 174 8.64 0.56 6.96
N GLY A 175 8.93 -0.05 8.11
CA GLY A 175 8.40 0.40 9.40
C GLY A 175 8.85 1.82 9.76
N MET A 176 10.09 2.19 9.49
CA MET A 176 10.59 3.55 9.72
C MET A 176 9.90 4.55 8.79
N TYR A 177 9.80 4.23 7.52
CA TYR A 177 9.19 5.11 6.53
C TYR A 177 7.73 5.40 6.86
N PHE A 178 6.92 4.36 7.08
CA PHE A 178 5.49 4.51 7.39
C PHE A 178 5.24 5.28 8.68
N ASN A 179 5.91 4.92 9.77
CA ASN A 179 5.70 5.60 11.05
C ASN A 179 6.02 7.09 10.98
N THR A 180 7.05 7.46 10.22
CA THR A 180 7.40 8.88 10.06
C THR A 180 6.41 9.59 9.14
N LEU A 181 6.04 9.00 8.01
CA LEU A 181 5.13 9.63 7.06
C LEU A 181 3.74 9.86 7.67
N LEU A 182 3.20 8.89 8.39
CA LEU A 182 1.89 8.99 9.04
C LEU A 182 1.85 9.96 10.22
N SER A 183 2.99 10.45 10.71
CA SER A 183 3.03 11.53 11.70
C SER A 183 2.53 12.86 11.12
N GLY A 184 2.71 13.10 9.81
CA GLY A 184 2.27 14.32 9.14
C GLY A 184 0.77 14.59 9.30
N PRO A 185 -0.13 13.67 8.90
CA PRO A 185 -1.57 13.83 9.08
C PRO A 185 -1.99 14.05 10.53
N THR A 186 -1.39 13.32 11.46
CA THR A 186 -1.69 13.44 12.89
C THR A 186 -1.34 14.81 13.43
N LEU A 187 -0.13 15.29 13.16
CA LEU A 187 0.34 16.61 13.58
C LEU A 187 -0.47 17.73 12.93
N GLY A 188 -0.76 17.61 11.64
CA GLY A 188 -1.54 18.60 10.90
C GLY A 188 -2.95 18.74 11.42
N THR A 189 -3.65 17.64 11.60
CA THR A 189 -5.03 17.63 12.12
C THR A 189 -5.09 18.21 13.53
N THR A 190 -4.14 17.82 14.39
CA THR A 190 -4.05 18.40 15.76
C THR A 190 -3.83 19.91 15.71
N HIS A 191 -2.95 20.38 14.82
CA HIS A 191 -2.68 21.82 14.66
C HIS A 191 -3.91 22.58 14.16
N GLY A 192 -4.66 22.02 13.18
CA GLY A 192 -5.91 22.60 12.70
C GLY A 192 -6.94 22.74 13.82
N LEU A 193 -7.14 21.70 14.62
CA LEU A 193 -8.07 21.73 15.76
C LEU A 193 -7.67 22.77 16.82
N VAL A 194 -6.38 22.90 17.13
CA VAL A 194 -5.90 23.93 18.07
C VAL A 194 -6.17 25.33 17.55
N ASN A 195 -5.93 25.57 16.25
CA ASN A 195 -6.19 26.88 15.65
C ASN A 195 -7.67 27.25 15.71
N GLU A 196 -8.57 26.33 15.34
CA GLU A 196 -10.03 26.55 15.45
C GLU A 196 -10.51 26.80 16.89
N TYR A 197 -9.85 26.20 17.88
CA TYR A 197 -10.20 26.41 19.29
C TYR A 197 -9.76 27.79 19.82
N LEU A 198 -8.69 28.37 19.24
CA LEU A 198 -8.12 29.65 19.66
C LEU A 198 -8.77 30.85 18.97
N GLU A 199 -9.52 30.65 17.90
CA GLU A 199 -10.33 31.67 17.21
C GLU A 199 -11.70 31.84 17.85
#